data_02398c680486a6c8e61b9775ea0ed4dc
#
_entry.id   02398c680486a6c8e61b9775ea0ed4dc
#
_cell.length_a   1.000
_cell.length_b   1.000
_cell.length_c   1.000
_cell.angle_alpha   90.00
_cell.angle_beta   90.00
_cell.angle_gamma   90.00
#
_symmetry.space_group_name_H-M   'P 1'
#
loop_
_entity.id
_entity.type
_entity.pdbx_description
1 polymer ?
#
loop_
_entity_poly.entity_id
_entity_poly.type
_entity_poly.pdbx_seq_one_letter_code
_entity_poly.pdbx_strand_id
1 'polypeptide(L)'
;GAIKVGTGSMEVRGIDTVRGRPAYHTAFQLNGGIPFYKVDDVFESWFATDDLASLRFNQDQNEGTKERQHRYEIYPERRTYDDLSDAEPEQPSVANPLDDGSFVYFVRTVPLEVGKTYEFQRYFKPDRNPVTIRVVRRERVKVPAGTFDAIVIQPVIKTKGVFSEDGHAELWLSDDEHRMILQMRSRLSIGSIDLYLTNVRRP
;
A
#
# COMPACT_ATOMS: atom_id res chain seq x y z
N GLY A 1 15.89 -14.02 18.13
CA GLY A 1 15.61 -14.23 16.69
C GLY A 1 14.19 -13.81 16.37
N ALA A 2 13.95 -13.35 15.15
CA ALA A 2 12.60 -13.02 14.71
C ALA A 2 11.76 -14.30 14.63
N ILE A 3 10.56 -14.24 15.17
CA ILE A 3 9.60 -15.36 15.08
C ILE A 3 8.73 -15.09 13.84
N LYS A 4 8.63 -16.08 12.93
CA LYS A 4 7.70 -16.00 11.82
C LYS A 4 6.27 -16.11 12.35
N VAL A 5 5.51 -15.03 12.25
CA VAL A 5 4.15 -14.94 12.78
C VAL A 5 3.08 -14.89 11.68
N GLY A 6 3.49 -14.87 10.40
CA GLY A 6 2.54 -14.80 9.31
C GLY A 6 3.16 -14.79 7.92
N THR A 7 2.32 -14.56 6.94
CA THR A 7 2.65 -14.41 5.53
C THR A 7 1.90 -13.23 4.93
N GLY A 8 2.48 -12.62 3.90
CA GLY A 8 1.82 -11.63 3.07
C GLY A 8 1.97 -12.00 1.60
N SER A 9 1.02 -11.60 0.79
CA SER A 9 1.12 -11.69 -0.67
C SER A 9 0.64 -10.41 -1.33
N MET A 10 1.30 -10.04 -2.43
CA MET A 10 0.84 -9.00 -3.34
C MET A 10 0.67 -9.61 -4.72
N GLU A 11 -0.46 -9.37 -5.33
CA GLU A 11 -0.83 -9.96 -6.61
C GLU A 11 -1.43 -8.92 -7.54
N VAL A 12 -1.04 -8.97 -8.82
CA VAL A 12 -1.77 -8.31 -9.91
C VAL A 12 -2.66 -9.37 -10.53
N ARG A 13 -3.97 -9.28 -10.29
CA ARG A 13 -4.97 -10.26 -10.76
C ARG A 13 -5.31 -10.12 -12.23
N GLY A 14 -5.05 -8.96 -12.80
CA GLY A 14 -5.31 -8.67 -14.21
C GLY A 14 -5.74 -7.24 -14.46
N ILE A 15 -6.39 -7.03 -15.58
CA ILE A 15 -7.01 -5.76 -15.96
C ILE A 15 -8.52 -5.97 -16.02
N ASP A 16 -9.22 -5.22 -15.19
CA ASP A 16 -10.68 -5.15 -15.16
C ASP A 16 -11.17 -3.86 -15.82
N THR A 17 -12.48 -3.75 -15.98
CA THR A 17 -13.12 -2.49 -16.40
C THR A 17 -13.95 -1.94 -15.25
N VAL A 18 -13.60 -0.75 -14.78
CA VAL A 18 -14.36 -0.03 -13.75
C VAL A 18 -14.99 1.22 -14.36
N ARG A 19 -16.30 1.26 -14.43
CA ARG A 19 -17.07 2.37 -15.04
C ARG A 19 -16.56 2.79 -16.43
N GLY A 20 -16.21 1.80 -17.27
CA GLY A 20 -15.70 2.02 -18.63
C GLY A 20 -14.21 2.33 -18.75
N ARG A 21 -13.46 2.43 -17.64
CA ARG A 21 -11.99 2.61 -17.64
C ARG A 21 -11.26 1.29 -17.40
N PRO A 22 -10.24 0.96 -18.19
CA PRO A 22 -9.33 -0.15 -17.87
C PRO A 22 -8.59 0.13 -16.56
N ALA A 23 -8.57 -0.84 -15.66
CA ALA A 23 -7.95 -0.72 -14.36
C ALA A 23 -7.16 -1.98 -13.98
N TYR A 24 -5.96 -1.81 -13.44
CA TYR A 24 -5.26 -2.91 -12.80
C TYR A 24 -6.06 -3.33 -11.57
N HIS A 25 -6.37 -4.60 -11.47
CA HIS A 25 -6.93 -5.21 -10.25
C HIS A 25 -5.80 -5.85 -9.47
N THR A 26 -5.57 -5.37 -8.25
CA THR A 26 -4.50 -5.86 -7.39
C THR A 26 -5.05 -6.27 -6.03
N ALA A 27 -4.39 -7.22 -5.39
CA ALA A 27 -4.71 -7.64 -4.04
C ALA A 27 -3.46 -7.66 -3.17
N PHE A 28 -3.60 -7.22 -1.93
CA PHE A 28 -2.63 -7.38 -0.86
C PHE A 28 -3.30 -8.13 0.27
N GLN A 29 -2.69 -9.22 0.72
CA GLN A 29 -3.20 -10.05 1.79
C GLN A 29 -2.16 -10.19 2.89
N LEU A 30 -2.60 -10.10 4.13
CA LEU A 30 -1.82 -10.38 5.33
C LEU A 30 -2.54 -11.46 6.14
N ASN A 31 -1.84 -12.55 6.43
CA ASN A 31 -2.37 -13.62 7.26
C ASN A 31 -1.34 -14.03 8.30
N GLY A 32 -1.74 -14.06 9.56
CA GLY A 32 -0.84 -14.43 10.63
C GLY A 32 -1.36 -14.10 12.01
N GLY A 33 -0.44 -13.92 12.95
CA GLY A 33 -0.75 -13.51 14.31
C GLY A 33 0.11 -14.17 15.37
N ILE A 34 -0.17 -13.79 16.59
CA ILE A 34 0.39 -14.38 17.82
C ILE A 34 -0.76 -15.01 18.64
N PRO A 35 -0.49 -15.81 19.66
CA PRO A 35 -1.55 -16.35 20.51
C PRO A 35 -2.50 -15.22 20.98
N PHE A 36 -3.81 -15.44 20.80
CA PHE A 36 -4.91 -14.51 21.14
C PHE A 36 -5.04 -13.26 20.25
N TYR A 37 -4.17 -13.07 19.23
CA TYR A 37 -4.29 -11.97 18.28
C TYR A 37 -3.99 -12.45 16.86
N LYS A 38 -5.03 -12.69 16.07
CA LYS A 38 -4.93 -13.07 14.66
C LYS A 38 -5.09 -11.84 13.78
N VAL A 39 -4.45 -11.87 12.63
CA VAL A 39 -4.59 -10.90 11.54
C VAL A 39 -4.96 -11.68 10.27
N ASP A 40 -6.02 -11.28 9.62
CA ASP A 40 -6.43 -11.79 8.31
C ASP A 40 -7.03 -10.63 7.52
N ASP A 41 -6.15 -9.89 6.85
CA ASP A 41 -6.51 -8.68 6.14
C ASP A 41 -6.40 -8.88 4.63
N VAL A 42 -7.39 -8.37 3.90
CA VAL A 42 -7.41 -8.33 2.44
C VAL A 42 -7.70 -6.92 1.98
N PHE A 43 -6.82 -6.40 1.13
CA PHE A 43 -6.98 -5.12 0.47
C PHE A 43 -6.99 -5.34 -1.04
N GLU A 44 -8.04 -4.89 -1.69
CA GLU A 44 -8.15 -4.94 -3.15
C GLU A 44 -8.27 -3.54 -3.72
N SER A 45 -7.48 -3.25 -4.74
CA SER A 45 -7.43 -1.94 -5.38
C SER A 45 -7.60 -2.08 -6.88
N TRP A 46 -8.45 -1.24 -7.46
CA TRP A 46 -8.61 -1.05 -8.89
C TRP A 46 -8.20 0.38 -9.24
N PHE A 47 -7.10 0.50 -9.95
CA PHE A 47 -6.57 1.79 -10.35
C PHE A 47 -6.31 1.85 -11.84
N ALA A 48 -6.60 2.98 -12.45
CA ALA A 48 -6.55 3.17 -13.90
C ALA A 48 -5.17 2.86 -14.48
N THR A 49 -5.13 2.26 -15.66
CA THR A 49 -3.88 1.81 -16.29
C THR A 49 -3.05 2.96 -16.86
N ASP A 50 -3.67 4.11 -17.12
CA ASP A 50 -3.07 5.28 -17.77
C ASP A 50 -2.41 6.28 -16.79
N ASP A 51 -3.02 6.52 -15.61
CA ASP A 51 -2.57 7.55 -14.67
C ASP A 51 -2.42 7.04 -13.22
N LEU A 52 -2.71 5.76 -12.98
CA LEU A 52 -2.72 5.09 -11.67
C LEU A 52 -3.73 5.70 -10.67
N ALA A 53 -4.73 6.43 -11.15
CA ALA A 53 -5.78 6.95 -10.28
C ALA A 53 -6.65 5.80 -9.76
N SER A 54 -6.84 5.75 -8.45
CA SER A 54 -7.72 4.79 -7.81
C SER A 54 -9.17 5.00 -8.23
N LEU A 55 -9.84 3.92 -8.60
CA LEU A 55 -11.25 3.90 -9.03
C LEU A 55 -12.14 3.15 -8.03
N ARG A 56 -11.57 2.16 -7.35
CA ARG A 56 -12.26 1.35 -6.33
C ARG A 56 -11.24 0.80 -5.35
N PHE A 57 -11.61 0.76 -4.07
CA PHE A 57 -10.78 0.21 -3.02
C PHE A 57 -11.61 -0.54 -1.99
N ASN A 58 -11.31 -1.81 -1.78
CA ASN A 58 -11.96 -2.66 -0.79
C ASN A 58 -10.97 -3.00 0.33
N GLN A 59 -11.45 -2.92 1.56
CA GLN A 59 -10.71 -3.32 2.75
C GLN A 59 -11.55 -4.30 3.56
N ASP A 60 -10.99 -5.48 3.80
CA ASP A 60 -11.49 -6.45 4.76
C ASP A 60 -10.40 -6.67 5.79
N GLN A 61 -10.60 -6.19 7.01
CA GLN A 61 -9.62 -6.26 8.08
C GLN A 61 -10.18 -7.03 9.27
N ASN A 62 -9.50 -8.11 9.62
CA ASN A 62 -9.83 -8.95 10.76
C ASN A 62 -8.63 -9.01 11.70
N GLU A 63 -8.63 -8.15 12.71
CA GLU A 63 -7.53 -7.98 13.66
C GLU A 63 -7.97 -8.31 15.09
N GLY A 64 -7.57 -9.46 15.60
CA GLY A 64 -7.97 -9.93 16.92
C GLY A 64 -9.48 -10.19 17.01
N THR A 65 -10.22 -9.33 17.69
CA THR A 65 -11.69 -9.38 17.79
C THR A 65 -12.39 -8.29 16.98
N LYS A 66 -11.63 -7.50 16.22
CA LYS A 66 -12.18 -6.37 15.45
C LYS A 66 -12.27 -6.77 13.98
N GLU A 67 -13.48 -6.61 13.44
CA GLU A 67 -13.74 -6.74 12.02
C GLU A 67 -14.11 -5.36 11.48
N ARG A 68 -13.53 -4.99 10.34
CA ARG A 68 -13.85 -3.76 9.62
C ARG A 68 -13.91 -4.07 8.14
N GLN A 69 -14.94 -3.58 7.50
CA GLN A 69 -15.11 -3.68 6.05
C GLN A 69 -15.39 -2.30 5.48
N HIS A 70 -14.67 -1.95 4.43
CA HIS A 70 -14.93 -0.74 3.67
C HIS A 70 -14.97 -1.06 2.18
N ARG A 71 -15.87 -0.40 1.46
CA ARG A 71 -16.08 -0.53 0.02
C ARG A 71 -16.14 0.85 -0.60
N TYR A 72 -14.98 1.34 -1.01
CA TYR A 72 -14.86 2.67 -1.59
C TYR A 72 -15.03 2.62 -3.10
N GLU A 73 -15.99 3.41 -3.63
CA GLU A 73 -16.04 3.83 -5.03
C GLU A 73 -15.44 5.22 -5.13
N ILE A 74 -14.43 5.39 -5.97
CA ILE A 74 -13.66 6.63 -6.08
C ILE A 74 -13.83 7.18 -7.50
N TYR A 75 -14.17 8.47 -7.60
CA TYR A 75 -14.54 9.13 -8.85
C TYR A 75 -13.58 10.29 -9.15
N PRO A 76 -12.44 10.03 -9.81
CA PRO A 76 -11.43 11.06 -10.10
C PRO A 76 -12.00 12.26 -10.86
N GLU A 77 -12.92 12.01 -11.79
CA GLU A 77 -13.53 13.03 -12.66
C GLU A 77 -14.37 14.04 -11.87
N ARG A 78 -15.04 13.56 -10.83
CA ARG A 78 -15.87 14.37 -9.93
C ARG A 78 -15.11 14.86 -8.71
N ARG A 79 -13.92 14.31 -8.46
CA ARG A 79 -13.14 14.50 -7.22
C ARG A 79 -13.94 14.17 -5.97
N THR A 80 -14.58 13.01 -5.98
CA THR A 80 -15.39 12.51 -4.87
C THR A 80 -15.12 11.03 -4.63
N TYR A 81 -15.50 10.55 -3.47
CA TYR A 81 -15.57 9.11 -3.16
C TYR A 81 -16.81 8.81 -2.32
N ASP A 82 -17.23 7.56 -2.38
CA ASP A 82 -18.35 7.02 -1.63
C ASP A 82 -17.88 5.79 -0.85
N ASP A 83 -18.22 5.69 0.42
CA ASP A 83 -18.01 4.47 1.21
C ASP A 83 -19.34 3.70 1.28
N LEU A 84 -19.51 2.71 0.43
CA LEU A 84 -20.72 1.91 0.35
C LEU A 84 -21.00 1.06 1.61
N SER A 85 -20.03 0.98 2.53
CA SER A 85 -20.18 0.29 3.82
C SER A 85 -20.74 1.20 4.90
N ASP A 86 -20.87 2.49 4.63
CA ASP A 86 -21.36 3.50 5.55
C ASP A 86 -22.60 4.20 4.93
N ALA A 87 -23.45 4.76 5.78
CA ALA A 87 -24.60 5.55 5.36
C ALA A 87 -24.25 7.04 5.12
N GLU A 88 -22.98 7.39 5.17
CA GLU A 88 -22.51 8.75 4.93
C GLU A 88 -22.68 9.15 3.45
N PRO A 89 -23.00 10.41 3.16
CA PRO A 89 -23.09 10.88 1.79
C PRO A 89 -21.74 10.89 1.09
N GLU A 90 -21.74 10.96 -0.24
CA GLU A 90 -20.55 11.13 -1.07
C GLU A 90 -19.65 12.25 -0.55
N GLN A 91 -18.35 11.96 -0.38
CA GLN A 91 -17.36 12.82 0.22
C GLN A 91 -16.42 13.43 -0.82
N PRO A 92 -15.82 14.61 -0.56
CA PRO A 92 -14.77 15.18 -1.42
C PRO A 92 -13.54 14.28 -1.53
N SER A 93 -12.93 14.26 -2.70
CA SER A 93 -11.65 13.61 -2.98
C SER A 93 -10.70 14.58 -3.71
N VAL A 94 -9.58 14.05 -4.19
CA VAL A 94 -8.55 14.80 -4.91
C VAL A 94 -8.52 14.43 -6.40
N ALA A 95 -7.81 15.19 -7.21
CA ALA A 95 -7.50 14.78 -8.57
C ALA A 95 -6.46 13.65 -8.55
N ASN A 96 -6.62 12.67 -9.45
CA ASN A 96 -5.72 11.50 -9.56
C ASN A 96 -5.49 10.80 -8.22
N PRO A 97 -6.55 10.37 -7.53
CA PRO A 97 -6.46 9.83 -6.17
C PRO A 97 -5.67 8.53 -6.11
N LEU A 98 -5.05 8.27 -4.98
CA LEU A 98 -4.44 6.98 -4.62
C LEU A 98 -5.13 6.44 -3.38
N ASP A 99 -5.23 5.12 -3.30
CA ASP A 99 -5.53 4.35 -2.10
C ASP A 99 -4.27 3.64 -1.58
N ASP A 100 -4.38 2.87 -0.49
CA ASP A 100 -3.24 2.16 0.11
C ASP A 100 -2.63 1.12 -0.84
N GLY A 101 -3.44 0.48 -1.70
CA GLY A 101 -2.98 -0.50 -2.67
C GLY A 101 -2.30 0.17 -3.88
N SER A 102 -2.96 1.13 -4.52
CA SER A 102 -2.42 1.84 -5.68
C SER A 102 -1.17 2.66 -5.35
N PHE A 103 -1.07 3.18 -4.11
CA PHE A 103 0.12 3.88 -3.63
C PHE A 103 1.40 3.04 -3.77
N VAL A 104 1.34 1.76 -3.44
CA VAL A 104 2.51 0.86 -3.51
C VAL A 104 3.02 0.69 -4.94
N TYR A 105 2.13 0.76 -5.93
CA TYR A 105 2.52 0.74 -7.35
C TYR A 105 2.99 2.11 -7.82
N PHE A 106 2.32 3.18 -7.38
CA PHE A 106 2.71 4.55 -7.70
C PHE A 106 4.13 4.88 -7.25
N VAL A 107 4.54 4.50 -6.04
CA VAL A 107 5.87 4.80 -5.51
C VAL A 107 7.00 4.26 -6.40
N ARG A 108 6.74 3.20 -7.17
CA ARG A 108 7.70 2.61 -8.11
C ARG A 108 7.95 3.49 -9.34
N THR A 109 7.10 4.47 -9.60
CA THR A 109 7.23 5.42 -10.72
C THR A 109 7.96 6.71 -10.34
N VAL A 110 8.15 6.96 -9.05
CA VAL A 110 8.86 8.15 -8.54
C VAL A 110 10.36 8.05 -8.82
N PRO A 111 11.09 9.14 -9.13
CA PRO A 111 12.52 9.10 -9.44
C PRO A 111 13.41 8.49 -8.36
N LEU A 112 13.04 8.60 -7.08
CA LEU A 112 13.72 8.00 -5.91
C LEU A 112 15.20 8.38 -5.79
N GLU A 113 15.51 9.67 -5.86
CA GLU A 113 16.87 10.19 -5.60
C GLU A 113 17.16 10.26 -4.10
N VAL A 114 18.26 9.66 -3.65
CA VAL A 114 18.67 9.65 -2.24
C VAL A 114 18.80 11.07 -1.68
N GLY A 115 18.25 11.29 -0.51
CA GLY A 115 18.19 12.59 0.17
C GLY A 115 17.04 13.48 -0.26
N LYS A 116 16.25 13.09 -1.26
CA LYS A 116 15.06 13.84 -1.70
C LYS A 116 13.82 13.41 -0.92
N THR A 117 12.91 14.37 -0.79
CA THR A 117 11.57 14.17 -0.29
C THR A 117 10.59 14.60 -1.38
N TYR A 118 9.64 13.75 -1.67
CA TYR A 118 8.58 13.98 -2.65
C TYR A 118 7.24 14.05 -1.90
N GLU A 119 6.41 15.04 -2.24
CA GLU A 119 5.09 15.24 -1.65
C GLU A 119 4.03 15.30 -2.74
N PHE A 120 2.93 14.57 -2.52
CA PHE A 120 1.84 14.45 -3.48
C PHE A 120 0.50 14.64 -2.78
N GLN A 121 -0.36 15.49 -3.34
CA GLN A 121 -1.74 15.68 -2.89
C GLN A 121 -2.64 14.64 -3.56
N ARG A 122 -2.35 13.36 -3.33
CA ARG A 122 -2.96 12.27 -4.09
C ARG A 122 -3.70 11.22 -3.25
N TYR A 123 -3.67 11.25 -1.93
CA TYR A 123 -4.50 10.30 -1.17
C TYR A 123 -5.98 10.65 -1.33
N PHE A 124 -6.83 9.64 -1.59
CA PHE A 124 -8.24 9.87 -1.94
C PHE A 124 -9.05 10.59 -0.85
N LYS A 125 -8.65 10.48 0.42
CA LYS A 125 -9.19 11.26 1.53
C LYS A 125 -8.36 12.54 1.71
N PRO A 126 -8.91 13.74 1.42
CA PRO A 126 -8.12 14.98 1.38
C PRO A 126 -7.40 15.32 2.67
N ASP A 127 -8.00 15.02 3.82
CA ASP A 127 -7.45 15.26 5.16
C ASP A 127 -6.18 14.46 5.48
N ARG A 128 -5.87 13.45 4.65
CA ARG A 128 -4.71 12.57 4.81
C ARG A 128 -3.52 12.95 3.91
N ASN A 129 -3.63 14.04 3.22
CA ASN A 129 -2.55 14.58 2.39
C ASN A 129 -1.61 15.53 3.18
N PRO A 130 -0.39 15.78 2.73
CA PRO A 130 0.25 15.11 1.58
C PRO A 130 0.65 13.66 1.86
N VAL A 131 0.70 12.85 0.79
CA VAL A 131 1.48 11.61 0.78
C VAL A 131 2.94 12.01 0.61
N THR A 132 3.79 11.60 1.55
CA THR A 132 5.22 11.95 1.55
C THR A 132 6.07 10.71 1.32
N ILE A 133 7.09 10.81 0.46
CA ILE A 133 8.07 9.77 0.19
C ILE A 133 9.45 10.35 0.44
N ARG A 134 10.13 9.91 1.49
CA ARG A 134 11.53 10.27 1.76
C ARG A 134 12.44 9.17 1.25
N VAL A 135 13.39 9.50 0.39
CA VAL A 135 14.40 8.54 -0.10
C VAL A 135 15.62 8.61 0.80
N VAL A 136 15.83 7.56 1.60
CA VAL A 136 16.77 7.61 2.74
C VAL A 136 18.18 7.21 2.32
N ARG A 137 18.31 6.04 1.67
CA ARG A 137 19.62 5.46 1.36
C ARG A 137 19.53 4.38 0.28
N ARG A 138 20.69 4.00 -0.23
CA ARG A 138 20.89 2.74 -0.96
C ARG A 138 21.66 1.79 -0.08
N GLU A 139 21.31 0.52 -0.10
CA GLU A 139 22.03 -0.52 0.61
C GLU A 139 21.83 -1.89 -0.03
N ARG A 140 22.69 -2.82 0.30
CA ARG A 140 22.53 -4.22 -0.11
C ARG A 140 21.75 -4.96 0.97
N VAL A 141 20.65 -5.61 0.58
CA VAL A 141 19.77 -6.33 1.52
C VAL A 141 19.71 -7.81 1.16
N LYS A 142 19.69 -8.64 2.20
CA LYS A 142 19.50 -10.08 2.07
C LYS A 142 18.13 -10.45 2.60
N VAL A 143 17.31 -11.02 1.74
CA VAL A 143 15.96 -11.54 2.06
C VAL A 143 15.90 -13.02 1.65
N PRO A 144 14.87 -13.80 2.04
CA PRO A 144 14.77 -15.22 1.66
C PRO A 144 14.81 -15.46 0.15
N ALA A 145 14.29 -14.52 -0.67
CA ALA A 145 14.32 -14.59 -2.13
C ALA A 145 15.72 -14.38 -2.74
N GLY A 146 16.70 -13.88 -1.98
CA GLY A 146 18.04 -13.61 -2.47
C GLY A 146 18.68 -12.36 -1.87
N THR A 147 19.76 -11.90 -2.52
CA THR A 147 20.47 -10.67 -2.15
C THR A 147 20.32 -9.65 -3.27
N PHE A 148 19.94 -8.43 -2.94
CA PHE A 148 19.58 -7.37 -3.88
C PHE A 148 20.22 -6.05 -3.48
N ASP A 149 20.56 -5.22 -4.47
CA ASP A 149 20.77 -3.80 -4.24
C ASP A 149 19.40 -3.12 -4.11
N ALA A 150 19.23 -2.26 -3.12
CA ALA A 150 17.96 -1.70 -2.74
C ALA A 150 18.00 -0.19 -2.52
N ILE A 151 16.91 0.48 -2.86
CA ILE A 151 16.60 1.85 -2.46
C ILE A 151 15.65 1.78 -1.28
N VAL A 152 16.01 2.45 -0.18
CA VAL A 152 15.18 2.50 1.03
C VAL A 152 14.45 3.82 1.07
N ILE A 153 13.13 3.72 1.21
CA ILE A 153 12.24 4.87 1.33
C ILE A 153 11.44 4.82 2.63
N GLN A 154 11.05 5.98 3.10
CA GLN A 154 10.10 6.17 4.20
C GLN A 154 8.82 6.80 3.63
N PRO A 155 7.80 5.99 3.34
CA PRO A 155 6.49 6.52 2.98
C PRO A 155 5.76 7.00 4.24
N VAL A 156 5.07 8.12 4.12
CA VAL A 156 4.21 8.65 5.19
C VAL A 156 2.87 9.04 4.59
N ILE A 157 1.82 8.46 5.14
CA ILE A 157 0.44 8.83 4.85
C ILE A 157 -0.23 9.13 6.20
N LYS A 158 -0.98 10.20 6.30
CA LYS A 158 -1.71 10.56 7.53
C LYS A 158 -2.89 9.61 7.80
N THR A 159 -2.56 8.34 8.06
CA THR A 159 -3.52 7.28 8.33
C THR A 159 -3.15 6.55 9.63
N LYS A 160 -4.02 5.63 10.08
CA LYS A 160 -3.70 4.69 11.17
C LYS A 160 -3.14 3.35 10.67
N GLY A 161 -2.74 3.27 9.41
CA GLY A 161 -2.26 2.06 8.76
C GLY A 161 -0.74 1.88 8.83
N VAL A 162 -0.25 0.92 8.04
CA VAL A 162 1.17 0.53 7.94
C VAL A 162 2.09 1.73 7.61
N PHE A 163 1.60 2.68 6.84
CA PHE A 163 2.34 3.88 6.41
C PHE A 163 2.02 5.12 7.26
N SER A 164 1.51 4.93 8.47
CA SER A 164 1.18 6.06 9.35
C SER A 164 2.43 6.86 9.74
N GLU A 165 2.23 8.14 10.05
CA GLU A 165 3.29 9.05 10.48
C GLU A 165 4.03 8.52 11.72
N ASP A 166 3.32 7.93 12.66
CA ASP A 166 3.88 7.33 13.88
C ASP A 166 4.55 5.96 13.63
N GLY A 167 4.25 5.30 12.52
CA GLY A 167 4.73 3.94 12.22
C GLY A 167 6.18 3.86 11.78
N HIS A 168 6.79 4.98 11.36
CA HIS A 168 8.15 5.02 10.82
C HIS A 168 8.42 3.89 9.83
N ALA A 169 7.48 3.67 8.91
CA ALA A 169 7.59 2.61 7.93
C ALA A 169 8.84 2.80 7.05
N GLU A 170 9.55 1.72 6.79
CA GLU A 170 10.58 1.66 5.76
C GLU A 170 10.18 0.63 4.70
N LEU A 171 10.42 0.95 3.46
CA LEU A 171 10.16 0.10 2.31
C LEU A 171 11.45 -0.02 1.49
N TRP A 172 11.92 -1.25 1.26
CA TRP A 172 13.07 -1.56 0.41
C TRP A 172 12.56 -1.95 -0.96
N LEU A 173 12.92 -1.18 -1.95
CA LEU A 173 12.65 -1.45 -3.36
C LEU A 173 13.92 -1.90 -4.05
N SER A 174 13.89 -2.87 -4.96
CA SER A 174 15.06 -3.23 -5.75
C SER A 174 15.54 -2.01 -6.55
N ASP A 175 16.87 -1.81 -6.58
CA ASP A 175 17.49 -0.68 -7.30
C ASP A 175 17.72 -1.06 -8.78
N ASP A 176 16.62 -1.42 -9.44
CA ASP A 176 16.52 -1.77 -10.84
C ASP A 176 15.23 -1.21 -11.46
N GLU A 177 15.00 -1.48 -12.73
CA GLU A 177 13.79 -1.03 -13.45
C GLU A 177 12.48 -1.61 -12.89
N HIS A 178 12.54 -2.75 -12.21
CA HIS A 178 11.34 -3.42 -11.70
C HIS A 178 10.86 -2.85 -10.37
N ARG A 179 11.77 -2.24 -9.56
CA ARG A 179 11.42 -1.67 -8.26
C ARG A 179 10.59 -2.63 -7.40
N MET A 180 11.00 -3.91 -7.35
CA MET A 180 10.31 -4.92 -6.54
C MET A 180 10.39 -4.59 -5.06
N ILE A 181 9.30 -4.83 -4.33
CA ILE A 181 9.31 -4.71 -2.87
C ILE A 181 10.07 -5.91 -2.31
N LEU A 182 11.21 -5.64 -1.68
CA LEU A 182 12.10 -6.64 -1.08
C LEU A 182 11.80 -6.85 0.39
N GLN A 183 11.52 -5.75 1.07
CA GLN A 183 11.25 -5.74 2.51
C GLN A 183 10.35 -4.56 2.85
N MET A 184 9.49 -4.75 3.82
CA MET A 184 8.72 -3.70 4.47
C MET A 184 8.90 -3.84 5.97
N ARG A 185 9.12 -2.73 6.65
CA ARG A 185 9.12 -2.64 8.11
C ARG A 185 8.18 -1.55 8.54
N SER A 186 7.36 -1.82 9.53
CA SER A 186 6.53 -0.79 10.16
C SER A 186 6.42 -1.05 11.66
N ARG A 187 6.39 0.03 12.43
CA ARG A 187 6.02 -0.03 13.85
C ARG A 187 4.50 0.09 13.94
N LEU A 188 3.91 -0.79 14.69
CA LEU A 188 2.51 -0.73 15.06
C LEU A 188 2.39 -0.28 16.52
N SER A 189 1.17 0.06 16.93
CA SER A 189 0.89 0.36 18.35
C SER A 189 1.26 -0.78 19.30
N ILE A 190 1.33 -2.01 18.81
CA ILE A 190 1.79 -3.20 19.50
C ILE A 190 2.89 -3.87 18.67
N GLY A 191 4.16 -3.51 18.94
CA GLY A 191 5.32 -4.14 18.31
C GLY A 191 5.67 -3.62 16.91
N SER A 192 6.33 -4.45 16.11
CA SER A 192 6.70 -4.15 14.73
C SER A 192 6.35 -5.31 13.81
N ILE A 193 6.03 -4.98 12.56
CA ILE A 193 5.90 -5.95 11.47
C ILE A 193 7.08 -5.77 10.54
N ASP A 194 7.77 -6.88 10.28
CA ASP A 194 8.79 -7.00 9.24
C ASP A 194 8.30 -8.02 8.21
N LEU A 195 8.13 -7.60 6.96
CA LEU A 195 7.81 -8.46 5.82
C LEU A 195 9.05 -8.60 4.94
N TYR A 196 9.36 -9.80 4.51
CA TYR A 196 10.49 -10.12 3.65
C TYR A 196 10.04 -10.86 2.42
N LEU A 197 10.54 -10.45 1.26
CA LEU A 197 10.29 -11.15 0.00
C LEU A 197 10.82 -12.59 0.07
N THR A 198 9.93 -13.56 -0.14
CA THR A 198 10.28 -14.99 -0.17
C THR A 198 10.36 -15.53 -1.60
N ASN A 199 9.48 -15.11 -2.48
CA ASN A 199 9.50 -15.46 -3.89
C ASN A 199 8.76 -14.43 -4.75
N VAL A 200 9.02 -14.44 -6.04
CA VAL A 200 8.28 -13.69 -7.06
C VAL A 200 7.88 -14.67 -8.16
N ARG A 201 6.61 -14.63 -8.52
CA ARG A 201 6.12 -15.30 -9.75
C ARG A 201 5.83 -14.22 -10.78
N ARG A 202 6.37 -14.38 -11.97
CA ARG A 202 6.03 -13.55 -13.13
C ARG A 202 5.04 -14.34 -13.99
N PRO A 203 4.06 -13.67 -14.60
CA PRO A 203 3.14 -14.32 -15.57
C PRO A 203 3.89 -14.84 -16.77
#